data_5b8cc2c93d50f3a3c9d830751969f39e
#
_entry.id   5b8cc2c93d50f3a3c9d830751969f39e
#
_cell.length_a   1.000
_cell.length_b   1.000
_cell.length_c   1.000
_cell.angle_alpha   90.00
_cell.angle_beta   90.00
_cell.angle_gamma   90.00
#
_symmetry.space_group_name_H-M   'P 1'
#
loop_
_entity.id
_entity.type
_entity.pdbx_description
1 polymer ?
#
loop_
_entity_poly.entity_id
_entity_poly.type
_entity_poly.pdbx_seq_one_letter_code
_entity_poly.pdbx_strand_id
1 'polypeptide(L)'
;MAGCSGESEPFEEKSYTPDVQVSGINLDVRDREIEVSLSEDEQIHIQYSENNKEYYKIAVSDENVLTMTSTSDKEWTDYIGGKASAEARKILLQIPDALLDNLTLSTTNENISLPALTVNSNIVITSNGGDIAFEHLNVGMFLSLTAKNGNIEGTVIGSYDDFAIQTEIKKGDSNLPDNKTDGTKTLNVSSNNGDVNIEFRKE
;
A
#
# COMPACT_ATOMS: atom_id res chain seq x y z
N MET A 1 21.17 -35.22 -24.22
CA MET A 1 20.10 -34.24 -24.14
C MET A 1 20.23 -33.55 -22.79
N ALA A 2 20.81 -32.36 -22.76
CA ALA A 2 20.90 -31.56 -21.56
C ALA A 2 19.59 -30.75 -21.45
N GLY A 3 18.76 -31.13 -20.49
CA GLY A 3 17.60 -30.33 -20.13
C GLY A 3 18.08 -29.08 -19.40
N CYS A 4 18.01 -27.93 -20.04
CA CYS A 4 18.06 -26.67 -19.33
C CYS A 4 16.74 -26.52 -18.54
N SER A 5 16.73 -27.00 -17.30
CA SER A 5 15.79 -26.52 -16.31
C SER A 5 16.25 -25.10 -15.98
N GLY A 6 15.55 -24.10 -16.47
CA GLY A 6 15.74 -22.73 -16.04
C GLY A 6 15.28 -22.61 -14.58
N GLU A 7 16.15 -22.99 -13.66
CA GLU A 7 15.93 -22.72 -12.24
C GLU A 7 15.91 -21.19 -12.07
N SER A 8 14.82 -20.67 -11.54
CA SER A 8 14.77 -19.27 -11.12
C SER A 8 15.83 -19.09 -10.03
N GLU A 9 16.66 -18.06 -10.17
CA GLU A 9 17.58 -17.70 -9.10
C GLU A 9 16.82 -17.42 -7.79
N PRO A 10 17.43 -17.76 -6.63
CA PRO A 10 16.80 -17.48 -5.35
C PRO A 10 16.58 -15.97 -5.19
N PHE A 11 15.54 -15.62 -4.43
CA PHE A 11 15.34 -14.23 -4.03
C PHE A 11 16.41 -13.80 -3.03
N GLU A 12 16.93 -12.60 -3.23
CA GLU A 12 17.87 -11.94 -2.34
C GLU A 12 17.17 -10.81 -1.60
N GLU A 13 17.37 -10.73 -0.28
CA GLU A 13 16.92 -9.61 0.53
C GLU A 13 17.77 -8.37 0.25
N LYS A 14 17.10 -7.24 0.09
CA LYS A 14 17.69 -5.92 -0.14
C LYS A 14 17.05 -4.86 0.73
N SER A 15 17.78 -3.79 0.92
CA SER A 15 17.27 -2.60 1.59
C SER A 15 17.59 -1.34 0.78
N TYR A 16 16.73 -0.36 0.88
CA TYR A 16 16.91 0.95 0.26
C TYR A 16 16.56 2.05 1.28
N THR A 17 17.41 3.03 1.37
CA THR A 17 17.21 4.26 2.15
C THR A 17 17.57 5.43 1.24
N PRO A 18 16.67 6.39 0.99
CA PRO A 18 16.97 7.55 0.16
C PRO A 18 18.03 8.45 0.82
N ASP A 19 18.92 9.00 0.02
CA ASP A 19 19.97 9.95 0.48
C ASP A 19 19.44 11.37 0.67
N VAL A 20 18.17 11.62 0.32
CA VAL A 20 17.52 12.93 0.39
C VAL A 20 16.22 12.82 1.18
N GLN A 21 15.77 13.93 1.73
CA GLN A 21 14.47 13.98 2.38
C GLN A 21 13.35 13.77 1.35
N VAL A 22 12.41 12.88 1.68
CA VAL A 22 11.28 12.52 0.84
C VAL A 22 10.00 13.12 1.44
N SER A 23 9.21 13.77 0.61
CA SER A 23 7.90 14.34 0.99
C SER A 23 6.72 13.49 0.53
N GLY A 24 6.94 12.60 -0.43
CA GLY A 24 5.90 11.72 -0.96
C GLY A 24 6.42 10.33 -1.30
N ILE A 25 5.56 9.32 -1.14
CA ILE A 25 5.87 7.93 -1.49
C ILE A 25 4.82 7.42 -2.46
N ASN A 26 5.29 6.73 -3.51
CA ASN A 26 4.45 6.01 -4.46
C ASN A 26 5.02 4.60 -4.70
N LEU A 27 4.44 3.59 -4.03
CA LEU A 27 4.70 2.18 -4.26
C LEU A 27 3.62 1.59 -5.16
N ASP A 28 4.01 1.10 -6.35
CA ASP A 28 3.16 0.35 -7.26
C ASP A 28 3.81 -1.00 -7.57
N VAL A 29 3.37 -2.02 -6.83
CA VAL A 29 3.96 -3.35 -6.86
C VAL A 29 2.93 -4.41 -7.21
N ARG A 30 3.42 -5.60 -7.59
CA ARG A 30 2.55 -6.71 -7.99
C ARG A 30 2.83 -7.94 -7.14
N ASP A 31 1.76 -8.57 -6.66
CA ASP A 31 1.83 -9.80 -5.86
C ASP A 31 2.78 -9.67 -4.65
N ARG A 32 2.74 -8.51 -3.99
CA ARG A 32 3.55 -8.19 -2.82
C ARG A 32 2.67 -7.68 -1.68
N GLU A 33 2.82 -8.29 -0.54
CA GLU A 33 2.32 -7.76 0.71
C GLU A 33 3.09 -6.48 1.07
N ILE A 34 2.39 -5.41 1.44
CA ILE A 34 2.99 -4.17 1.90
C ILE A 34 2.67 -4.02 3.38
N GLU A 35 3.70 -4.11 4.21
CA GLU A 35 3.61 -3.83 5.63
C GLU A 35 4.31 -2.50 5.91
N VAL A 36 3.53 -1.53 6.40
CA VAL A 36 4.06 -0.24 6.82
C VAL A 36 4.31 -0.27 8.31
N SER A 37 5.43 0.29 8.74
CA SER A 37 5.74 0.52 10.16
C SER A 37 6.33 1.91 10.35
N LEU A 38 6.37 2.40 11.58
CA LEU A 38 7.06 3.63 11.89
C LEU A 38 8.57 3.40 11.91
N SER A 39 9.34 4.32 11.34
CA SER A 39 10.80 4.31 11.47
C SER A 39 11.20 4.82 12.85
N GLU A 40 12.30 4.31 13.38
CA GLU A 40 12.88 4.76 14.66
C GLU A 40 13.72 6.03 14.51
N ASP A 41 14.03 6.37 13.28
CA ASP A 41 14.72 7.59 12.88
C ASP A 41 13.83 8.43 11.95
N GLU A 42 14.30 9.55 11.49
CA GLU A 42 13.56 10.44 10.58
C GLU A 42 13.75 10.06 9.10
N GLN A 43 14.13 8.80 8.81
CA GLN A 43 14.40 8.32 7.47
C GLN A 43 13.39 7.25 7.02
N ILE A 44 13.24 7.13 5.71
CA ILE A 44 12.47 6.07 5.09
C ILE A 44 13.39 4.87 4.83
N HIS A 45 12.93 3.68 5.18
CA HIS A 45 13.62 2.44 4.86
C HIS A 45 12.67 1.48 4.15
N ILE A 46 13.13 0.85 3.09
CA ILE A 46 12.40 -0.19 2.38
C ILE A 46 13.23 -1.47 2.43
N GLN A 47 12.63 -2.55 2.96
CA GLN A 47 13.20 -3.90 2.91
C GLN A 47 12.34 -4.73 1.95
N TYR A 48 12.98 -5.44 1.04
CA TYR A 48 12.32 -6.20 0.00
C TYR A 48 13.21 -7.35 -0.50
N SER A 49 12.63 -8.27 -1.25
CA SER A 49 13.38 -9.34 -1.91
C SER A 49 13.18 -9.30 -3.41
N GLU A 50 14.25 -9.50 -4.17
CA GLU A 50 14.22 -9.54 -5.63
C GLU A 50 15.14 -10.62 -6.19
N ASN A 51 14.98 -10.95 -7.46
CA ASN A 51 15.90 -11.80 -8.20
C ASN A 51 16.05 -11.29 -9.65
N ASN A 52 16.76 -12.03 -10.51
CA ASN A 52 16.99 -11.61 -11.90
C ASN A 52 15.73 -11.52 -12.77
N LYS A 53 14.61 -12.13 -12.35
CA LYS A 53 13.33 -12.14 -13.09
C LYS A 53 12.25 -11.26 -12.48
N GLU A 54 12.32 -10.99 -11.19
CA GLU A 54 11.39 -10.14 -10.44
C GLU A 54 12.20 -9.15 -9.62
N TYR A 55 12.17 -7.90 -10.00
CA TYR A 55 12.97 -6.83 -9.39
C TYR A 55 12.21 -5.50 -9.38
N TYR A 56 12.81 -4.51 -8.75
CA TYR A 56 12.18 -3.20 -8.59
C TYR A 56 13.02 -2.09 -9.18
N LYS A 57 12.32 -1.08 -9.70
CA LYS A 57 12.90 0.22 -10.00
C LYS A 57 12.54 1.17 -8.86
N ILE A 58 13.57 1.67 -8.17
CA ILE A 58 13.42 2.60 -7.05
C ILE A 58 14.15 3.89 -7.43
N ALA A 59 13.46 5.02 -7.31
CA ALA A 59 14.03 6.33 -7.60
C ALA A 59 13.34 7.42 -6.78
N VAL A 60 14.06 8.50 -6.50
CA VAL A 60 13.50 9.73 -5.95
C VAL A 60 13.53 10.80 -7.03
N SER A 61 12.40 11.44 -7.27
CA SER A 61 12.27 12.51 -8.25
C SER A 61 12.82 13.85 -7.71
N ASP A 62 12.96 14.83 -8.61
CA ASP A 62 13.36 16.21 -8.25
C ASP A 62 12.32 16.88 -7.33
N GLU A 63 11.08 16.36 -7.29
CA GLU A 63 10.02 16.83 -6.39
C GLU A 63 10.03 16.08 -5.03
N ASN A 64 11.08 15.33 -4.73
CA ASN A 64 11.24 14.53 -3.52
C ASN A 64 10.16 13.45 -3.34
N VAL A 65 9.69 12.85 -4.42
CA VAL A 65 8.77 11.70 -4.39
C VAL A 65 9.56 10.42 -4.62
N LEU A 66 9.53 9.52 -3.65
CA LEU A 66 10.07 8.18 -3.75
C LEU A 66 9.10 7.28 -4.52
N THR A 67 9.55 6.71 -5.61
CA THR A 67 8.78 5.77 -6.43
C THR A 67 9.44 4.40 -6.41
N MET A 68 8.64 3.36 -6.16
CA MET A 68 9.05 1.96 -6.28
C MET A 68 8.05 1.21 -7.16
N THR A 69 8.53 0.63 -8.26
CA THR A 69 7.69 -0.12 -9.20
C THR A 69 8.23 -1.50 -9.47
N SER A 70 7.34 -2.50 -9.50
CA SER A 70 7.70 -3.87 -9.90
C SER A 70 8.05 -3.94 -11.38
N THR A 71 9.10 -4.68 -11.68
CA THR A 71 9.48 -5.07 -13.03
C THR A 71 9.60 -6.59 -13.09
N SER A 72 9.16 -7.20 -14.19
CA SER A 72 9.20 -8.65 -14.37
C SER A 72 9.65 -9.00 -15.78
N ASP A 73 10.69 -9.80 -15.87
CA ASP A 73 11.19 -10.40 -17.12
C ASP A 73 10.82 -11.90 -17.19
N LYS A 74 9.69 -12.29 -16.57
CA LYS A 74 9.17 -13.64 -16.57
C LYS A 74 8.65 -14.04 -17.94
N GLU A 75 9.04 -15.26 -18.37
CA GLU A 75 8.44 -15.96 -19.48
C GLU A 75 7.27 -16.83 -18.99
N TRP A 76 6.42 -17.32 -19.89
CA TRP A 76 5.28 -18.17 -19.53
C TRP A 76 5.67 -19.45 -18.76
N THR A 77 6.89 -19.97 -18.99
CA THR A 77 7.43 -21.13 -18.29
C THR A 77 7.73 -20.88 -16.82
N ASP A 78 8.01 -19.64 -16.44
CA ASP A 78 8.33 -19.27 -15.06
C ASP A 78 7.09 -19.30 -14.14
N TYR A 79 5.89 -19.26 -14.72
CA TYR A 79 4.63 -19.40 -13.96
C TYR A 79 4.30 -20.85 -13.59
N ILE A 80 5.02 -21.85 -14.14
CA ILE A 80 4.82 -23.27 -13.85
C ILE A 80 5.48 -23.68 -12.52
N GLY A 81 6.44 -22.90 -12.03
CA GLY A 81 7.25 -23.18 -10.82
C GLY A 81 6.61 -22.80 -9.47
N GLY A 82 5.42 -22.21 -9.47
CA GLY A 82 4.75 -21.74 -8.25
C GLY A 82 5.09 -20.28 -7.89
N LYS A 83 4.43 -19.77 -6.83
CA LYS A 83 4.70 -18.43 -6.29
C LYS A 83 5.96 -18.44 -5.43
N ALA A 84 6.65 -17.31 -5.36
CA ALA A 84 7.70 -17.06 -4.37
C ALA A 84 7.20 -17.29 -2.92
N SER A 85 8.10 -17.55 -1.98
CA SER A 85 7.73 -17.70 -0.56
C SER A 85 7.02 -16.44 -0.03
N ALA A 86 6.27 -16.56 1.04
CA ALA A 86 5.57 -15.42 1.65
C ALA A 86 6.58 -14.32 2.05
N GLU A 87 7.72 -14.71 2.63
CA GLU A 87 8.79 -13.77 3.01
C GLU A 87 9.36 -13.03 1.79
N ALA A 88 9.62 -13.74 0.69
CA ALA A 88 10.14 -13.11 -0.53
C ALA A 88 9.10 -12.20 -1.23
N ARG A 89 7.82 -12.28 -0.85
CA ARG A 89 6.75 -11.43 -1.38
C ARG A 89 6.36 -10.29 -0.45
N LYS A 90 7.06 -10.10 0.66
CA LYS A 90 6.83 -8.99 1.59
C LYS A 90 7.71 -7.80 1.27
N ILE A 91 7.12 -6.62 1.33
CA ILE A 91 7.82 -5.33 1.36
C ILE A 91 7.53 -4.71 2.72
N LEU A 92 8.58 -4.43 3.49
CA LEU A 92 8.49 -3.68 4.72
C LEU A 92 8.90 -2.24 4.43
N LEU A 93 7.94 -1.32 4.59
CA LEU A 93 8.12 0.10 4.40
C LEU A 93 8.10 0.80 5.76
N GLN A 94 9.25 1.27 6.22
CA GLN A 94 9.37 2.07 7.43
C GLN A 94 9.35 3.55 7.08
N ILE A 95 8.46 4.31 7.68
CA ILE A 95 8.28 5.73 7.41
C ILE A 95 8.21 6.53 8.71
N PRO A 96 8.75 7.75 8.72
CA PRO A 96 8.60 8.64 9.85
C PRO A 96 7.16 9.18 9.93
N ASP A 97 6.63 9.27 11.14
CA ASP A 97 5.29 9.85 11.37
C ASP A 97 5.27 11.36 11.07
N ALA A 98 4.18 11.82 10.48
CA ALA A 98 3.89 13.24 10.21
C ALA A 98 4.89 14.00 9.30
N LEU A 99 5.80 13.31 8.60
CA LEU A 99 6.75 13.94 7.67
C LEU A 99 6.33 13.86 6.19
N LEU A 100 5.44 12.95 5.85
CA LEU A 100 4.96 12.82 4.47
C LEU A 100 3.79 13.74 4.18
N ASP A 101 3.79 14.34 2.98
CA ASP A 101 2.64 15.02 2.42
C ASP A 101 1.71 14.03 1.69
N ASN A 102 2.29 13.05 0.99
CA ASN A 102 1.51 12.11 0.20
C ASN A 102 2.03 10.68 0.37
N LEU A 103 1.09 9.74 0.52
CA LEU A 103 1.36 8.30 0.56
C LEU A 103 0.44 7.56 -0.41
N THR A 104 1.02 6.93 -1.42
CA THR A 104 0.31 6.07 -2.36
C THR A 104 0.89 4.67 -2.32
N LEU A 105 0.04 3.69 -2.03
CA LEU A 105 0.40 2.27 -1.97
C LEU A 105 -0.54 1.46 -2.87
N SER A 106 0.02 0.65 -3.75
CA SER A 106 -0.73 -0.20 -4.66
C SER A 106 -0.12 -1.59 -4.75
N THR A 107 -0.96 -2.62 -4.63
CA THR A 107 -0.58 -4.01 -4.90
C THR A 107 -1.71 -4.76 -5.61
N THR A 108 -1.42 -5.91 -6.23
CA THR A 108 -2.44 -6.65 -6.98
C THR A 108 -3.17 -7.70 -6.15
N ASN A 109 -2.52 -8.62 -5.47
CA ASN A 109 -3.17 -9.79 -4.87
C ASN A 109 -2.82 -10.03 -3.40
N GLU A 110 -2.25 -9.07 -2.74
CA GLU A 110 -1.76 -9.23 -1.37
C GLU A 110 -2.29 -8.10 -0.47
N ASN A 111 -2.13 -8.27 0.82
CA ASN A 111 -2.62 -7.34 1.82
C ASN A 111 -1.75 -6.07 1.93
N ILE A 112 -2.37 -5.01 2.42
CA ILE A 112 -1.67 -3.78 2.83
C ILE A 112 -2.05 -3.49 4.26
N SER A 113 -1.05 -3.37 5.13
CA SER A 113 -1.24 -3.04 6.54
C SER A 113 -0.46 -1.80 6.95
N LEU A 114 -1.11 -0.93 7.74
CA LEU A 114 -0.51 0.32 8.22
C LEU A 114 -0.69 0.45 9.74
N PRO A 115 0.31 1.00 10.45
CA PRO A 115 0.19 1.36 11.86
C PRO A 115 -0.63 2.65 12.02
N ALA A 116 -0.65 3.18 13.23
CA ALA A 116 -1.06 4.56 13.46
C ALA A 116 -0.08 5.50 12.74
N LEU A 117 -0.60 6.36 11.84
CA LEU A 117 0.20 7.17 10.94
C LEU A 117 -0.48 8.49 10.60
N THR A 118 0.29 9.56 10.57
CA THR A 118 -0.13 10.88 10.10
C THR A 118 0.51 11.21 8.75
N VAL A 119 -0.31 11.62 7.78
CA VAL A 119 0.13 12.12 6.46
C VAL A 119 -0.52 13.49 6.23
N ASN A 120 0.29 14.49 5.90
CA ASN A 120 -0.13 15.90 5.93
C ASN A 120 -1.19 16.27 4.87
N SER A 121 -1.25 15.55 3.75
CA SER A 121 -2.21 15.84 2.67
C SER A 121 -3.02 14.64 2.25
N ASN A 122 -2.45 13.68 1.51
CA ASN A 122 -3.23 12.65 0.85
C ASN A 122 -2.71 11.24 1.13
N ILE A 123 -3.65 10.30 1.33
CA ILE A 123 -3.39 8.86 1.38
C ILE A 123 -4.23 8.17 0.32
N VAL A 124 -3.60 7.36 -0.53
CA VAL A 124 -4.27 6.53 -1.53
C VAL A 124 -3.76 5.09 -1.41
N ILE A 125 -4.66 4.16 -1.09
CA ILE A 125 -4.31 2.75 -0.92
C ILE A 125 -5.18 1.89 -1.83
N THR A 126 -4.55 1.01 -2.61
CA THR A 126 -5.25 0.14 -3.55
C THR A 126 -4.72 -1.29 -3.46
N SER A 127 -5.62 -2.25 -3.25
CA SER A 127 -5.36 -3.68 -3.45
C SER A 127 -6.40 -4.29 -4.39
N ASN A 128 -5.97 -5.12 -5.35
CA ASN A 128 -6.93 -5.82 -6.20
C ASN A 128 -7.45 -7.13 -5.59
N GLY A 129 -6.69 -7.77 -4.72
CA GLY A 129 -7.05 -9.10 -4.22
C GLY A 129 -6.81 -9.35 -2.73
N GLY A 130 -6.27 -8.40 -2.00
CA GLY A 130 -5.99 -8.51 -0.58
C GLY A 130 -6.74 -7.48 0.25
N ASP A 131 -6.71 -7.67 1.56
CA ASP A 131 -7.31 -6.77 2.52
C ASP A 131 -6.47 -5.50 2.72
N ILE A 132 -7.15 -4.42 3.10
CA ILE A 132 -6.53 -3.18 3.56
C ILE A 132 -6.89 -3.01 5.04
N ALA A 133 -5.88 -3.10 5.90
CA ALA A 133 -6.05 -2.95 7.35
C ALA A 133 -5.17 -1.83 7.89
N PHE A 134 -5.70 -1.00 8.77
CA PHE A 134 -4.92 0.08 9.40
C PHE A 134 -5.38 0.33 10.84
N GLU A 135 -4.42 0.72 11.69
CA GLU A 135 -4.75 1.04 13.08
C GLU A 135 -5.45 2.40 13.18
N HIS A 136 -4.72 3.50 12.91
CA HIS A 136 -5.25 4.86 12.95
C HIS A 136 -4.62 5.69 11.83
N LEU A 137 -5.40 6.18 10.90
CA LEU A 137 -4.91 7.10 9.86
C LEU A 137 -5.38 8.53 10.13
N ASN A 138 -4.42 9.44 10.29
CA ASN A 138 -4.65 10.88 10.31
C ASN A 138 -4.24 11.47 8.96
N VAL A 139 -5.19 12.00 8.22
CA VAL A 139 -4.97 12.58 6.89
C VAL A 139 -5.38 14.04 6.87
N GLY A 140 -4.60 14.88 6.19
CA GLY A 140 -4.88 16.31 6.11
C GLY A 140 -6.06 16.65 5.22
N MET A 141 -6.20 16.02 4.06
CA MET A 141 -7.17 16.40 3.03
C MET A 141 -7.97 15.25 2.45
N PHE A 142 -7.29 14.20 1.97
CA PHE A 142 -7.91 13.17 1.14
C PHE A 142 -7.45 11.77 1.52
N LEU A 143 -8.39 10.87 1.77
CA LEU A 143 -8.17 9.44 1.98
C LEU A 143 -8.96 8.64 0.96
N SER A 144 -8.27 7.82 0.17
CA SER A 144 -8.89 6.91 -0.79
C SER A 144 -8.45 5.48 -0.54
N LEU A 145 -9.41 4.59 -0.34
CA LEU A 145 -9.21 3.17 -0.04
C LEU A 145 -9.96 2.33 -1.07
N THR A 146 -9.24 1.50 -1.82
CA THR A 146 -9.84 0.63 -2.84
C THR A 146 -9.37 -0.80 -2.66
N ALA A 147 -10.28 -1.71 -2.35
CA ALA A 147 -10.04 -3.14 -2.36
C ALA A 147 -11.02 -3.82 -3.32
N LYS A 148 -10.54 -4.46 -4.41
CA LYS A 148 -11.47 -5.11 -5.34
C LYS A 148 -12.05 -6.42 -4.77
N ASN A 149 -11.23 -7.22 -4.12
CA ASN A 149 -11.63 -8.52 -3.56
C ASN A 149 -11.02 -8.72 -2.17
N GLY A 150 -11.26 -7.80 -1.27
CA GLY A 150 -10.75 -7.81 0.10
C GLY A 150 -11.53 -6.85 0.96
N ASN A 151 -11.38 -6.98 2.25
CA ASN A 151 -12.01 -6.12 3.24
C ASN A 151 -11.19 -4.84 3.43
N ILE A 152 -11.86 -3.81 3.91
CA ILE A 152 -11.22 -2.56 4.32
C ILE A 152 -11.62 -2.29 5.77
N GLU A 153 -10.65 -2.25 6.67
CA GLU A 153 -10.91 -2.04 8.08
C GLU A 153 -9.88 -1.13 8.75
N GLY A 154 -10.35 -0.31 9.67
CA GLY A 154 -9.48 0.53 10.48
C GLY A 154 -10.17 1.77 11.05
N THR A 155 -9.36 2.63 11.66
CA THR A 155 -9.84 3.87 12.29
C THR A 155 -9.26 5.10 11.59
N VAL A 156 -10.11 6.06 11.30
CA VAL A 156 -9.72 7.37 10.75
C VAL A 156 -9.77 8.40 11.88
N ILE A 157 -8.70 9.18 12.03
CA ILE A 157 -8.64 10.25 13.00
C ILE A 157 -9.40 11.47 12.48
N GLY A 158 -10.34 11.93 13.28
CA GLY A 158 -11.25 13.02 13.00
C GLY A 158 -12.70 12.66 13.37
N SER A 159 -13.57 13.65 13.35
CA SER A 159 -15.01 13.44 13.49
C SER A 159 -15.60 12.93 12.19
N TYR A 160 -16.64 12.10 12.26
CA TYR A 160 -17.42 11.74 11.08
C TYR A 160 -17.88 12.96 10.26
N ASP A 161 -18.18 14.06 10.94
CA ASP A 161 -18.63 15.31 10.31
C ASP A 161 -17.51 16.06 9.57
N ASP A 162 -16.25 15.76 9.84
CA ASP A 162 -15.11 16.36 9.15
C ASP A 162 -14.95 15.86 7.70
N PHE A 163 -15.60 14.74 7.35
CA PHE A 163 -15.41 14.07 6.06
C PHE A 163 -16.63 14.16 5.15
N ALA A 164 -16.42 14.62 3.93
CA ALA A 164 -17.28 14.26 2.80
C ALA A 164 -16.95 12.80 2.42
N ILE A 165 -17.95 11.93 2.34
CA ILE A 165 -17.78 10.49 2.17
C ILE A 165 -18.44 10.04 0.88
N GLN A 166 -17.74 9.24 0.09
CA GLN A 166 -18.26 8.51 -1.05
C GLN A 166 -17.86 7.05 -0.95
N THR A 167 -18.87 6.17 -0.94
CA THR A 167 -18.68 4.73 -0.81
C THR A 167 -19.31 3.99 -1.98
N GLU A 168 -18.55 3.13 -2.63
CA GLU A 168 -19.03 2.26 -3.71
C GLU A 168 -18.74 0.79 -3.38
N ILE A 169 -19.77 0.06 -2.94
CA ILE A 169 -19.70 -1.36 -2.59
C ILE A 169 -20.61 -2.15 -3.53
N LYS A 170 -20.07 -3.15 -4.23
CA LYS A 170 -20.87 -3.98 -5.13
C LYS A 170 -21.42 -5.24 -4.45
N LYS A 171 -20.58 -5.89 -3.63
CA LYS A 171 -20.94 -7.07 -2.82
C LYS A 171 -20.20 -7.00 -1.51
N GLY A 172 -20.93 -7.08 -0.40
CA GLY A 172 -20.44 -6.92 0.96
C GLY A 172 -21.24 -5.87 1.71
N ASP A 173 -20.90 -5.68 2.96
CA ASP A 173 -21.52 -4.71 3.85
C ASP A 173 -20.58 -3.53 4.11
N SER A 174 -21.19 -2.36 4.39
CA SER A 174 -20.43 -1.17 4.77
C SER A 174 -21.11 -0.46 5.93
N ASN A 175 -20.32 0.02 6.88
CA ASN A 175 -20.80 0.90 7.95
C ASN A 175 -20.84 2.39 7.56
N LEU A 176 -20.39 2.72 6.34
CA LEU A 176 -20.38 4.08 5.80
C LEU A 176 -21.61 4.33 4.90
N PRO A 177 -22.08 5.57 4.78
CA PRO A 177 -23.13 5.93 3.82
C PRO A 177 -22.58 5.90 2.38
N ASP A 178 -23.43 5.68 1.41
CA ASP A 178 -23.06 5.75 -0.02
C ASP A 178 -22.53 7.12 -0.40
N ASN A 179 -23.15 8.17 0.16
CA ASN A 179 -22.75 9.55 -0.10
C ASN A 179 -23.08 10.47 1.09
N LYS A 180 -22.11 11.26 1.49
CA LYS A 180 -22.21 12.38 2.44
C LYS A 180 -21.38 13.53 1.91
N THR A 181 -22.03 14.65 1.60
CA THR A 181 -21.40 15.78 0.89
C THR A 181 -20.71 16.79 1.81
N ASP A 182 -21.10 16.84 3.08
CA ASP A 182 -20.56 17.79 4.03
C ASP A 182 -19.26 17.28 4.65
N GLY A 183 -18.25 18.13 4.73
CA GLY A 183 -16.94 17.86 5.32
C GLY A 183 -15.84 18.69 4.66
N THR A 184 -14.77 18.92 5.37
CA THR A 184 -13.59 19.65 4.88
C THR A 184 -12.51 18.71 4.33
N LYS A 185 -12.57 17.43 4.71
CA LYS A 185 -11.74 16.35 4.22
C LYS A 185 -12.58 15.42 3.34
N THR A 186 -11.94 14.60 2.53
CA THR A 186 -12.64 13.63 1.68
C THR A 186 -12.22 12.21 2.02
N LEU A 187 -13.21 11.31 2.13
CA LEU A 187 -13.03 9.87 2.28
C LEU A 187 -13.73 9.15 1.12
N ASN A 188 -12.96 8.53 0.24
CA ASN A 188 -13.48 7.67 -0.82
C ASN A 188 -13.16 6.22 -0.52
N VAL A 189 -14.17 5.35 -0.56
CA VAL A 189 -13.99 3.92 -0.30
C VAL A 189 -14.67 3.11 -1.38
N SER A 190 -13.98 2.14 -1.94
CA SER A 190 -14.53 1.25 -2.98
C SER A 190 -14.16 -0.21 -2.72
N SER A 191 -15.16 -1.10 -2.77
CA SER A 191 -14.96 -2.55 -2.79
C SER A 191 -15.91 -3.22 -3.78
N ASN A 192 -15.40 -4.19 -4.55
CA ASN A 192 -16.26 -5.02 -5.39
C ASN A 192 -16.77 -6.26 -4.64
N ASN A 193 -15.92 -6.91 -3.84
CA ASN A 193 -16.24 -8.09 -3.03
C ASN A 193 -15.48 -8.01 -1.71
N GLY A 194 -16.12 -7.58 -0.66
CA GLY A 194 -15.53 -7.44 0.66
C GLY A 194 -16.29 -6.43 1.50
N ASP A 195 -16.12 -6.52 2.78
CA ASP A 195 -16.78 -5.67 3.75
C ASP A 195 -15.92 -4.44 4.07
N VAL A 196 -16.58 -3.35 4.40
CA VAL A 196 -15.95 -2.09 4.81
C VAL A 196 -16.38 -1.75 6.23
N ASN A 197 -15.41 -1.63 7.12
CA ASN A 197 -15.63 -1.24 8.50
C ASN A 197 -14.63 -0.15 8.92
N ILE A 198 -15.05 1.10 8.84
CA ILE A 198 -14.22 2.26 9.18
C ILE A 198 -14.83 2.99 10.36
N GLU A 199 -14.04 3.13 11.41
CA GLU A 199 -14.41 3.89 12.59
C GLU A 199 -13.80 5.31 12.53
N PHE A 200 -14.46 6.27 13.21
CA PHE A 200 -13.95 7.63 13.37
C PHE A 200 -13.62 7.88 14.84
N ARG A 201 -12.44 8.46 15.07
CA ARG A 201 -11.97 8.77 16.41
C ARG A 201 -11.44 10.21 16.45
N LYS A 202 -11.98 11.01 17.33
CA LYS A 202 -11.43 12.35 17.61
C LYS A 202 -10.04 12.22 18.27
N GLU A 203 -9.17 13.13 17.94
CA GLU A 203 -7.86 13.29 18.62
C GLU A 203 -8.01 13.45 20.13
#